data_b4b4d97a4ad55c5e1061cb5a7b34cab7
#
_entry.id   b4b4d97a4ad55c5e1061cb5a7b34cab7
#
_cell.length_a   1.000
_cell.length_b   1.000
_cell.length_c   1.000
_cell.angle_alpha   90.00
_cell.angle_beta   90.00
_cell.angle_gamma   90.00
#
_symmetry.space_group_name_H-M   'P 1'
#
loop_
_entity.id
_entity.type
_entity.pdbx_description
1 polymer ?
#
loop_
_entity_poly.entity_id
_entity_poly.type
_entity_poly.pdbx_seq_one_letter_code
_entity_poly.pdbx_strand_id
1 'polypeptide(L)'
;YSSIYDDSMWLVNLTENLLSITRIENGTMHLQMNAELIDDVFREAISHVDRKAAEHEISVELADDLLMAKMDVRLIVQVIINIVNNAIKYTPEGSHICLSAKKEKKMVRIRIADDGPGISDEAKLHLFDMFYTADIGKADSRRGLGLGLSLCKSIVDAHGGEISVSDNKPHGAVFSFTLPLEEVNFDHV
;
A
#
# COMPACT_ATOMS: atom_id res chain seq x y z
N TYR A 1 -7.20 0.82 31.12
CA TYR A 1 -7.38 -0.50 30.44
C TYR A 1 -7.26 -0.38 28.92
N SER A 2 -7.69 0.71 28.28
CA SER A 2 -7.53 0.94 26.84
C SER A 2 -6.06 1.00 26.42
N SER A 3 -5.20 1.69 27.17
CA SER A 3 -3.78 1.88 26.85
C SER A 3 -2.99 0.56 26.78
N ILE A 4 -3.23 -0.37 27.71
CA ILE A 4 -2.51 -1.66 27.75
C ILE A 4 -2.94 -2.54 26.55
N TYR A 5 -4.22 -2.51 26.20
CA TYR A 5 -4.71 -3.24 25.03
C TYR A 5 -4.11 -2.67 23.73
N ASP A 6 -4.11 -1.35 23.60
CA ASP A 6 -3.54 -0.66 22.42
C ASP A 6 -2.03 -0.94 22.30
N ASP A 7 -1.29 -0.91 23.42
CA ASP A 7 0.14 -1.23 23.45
C ASP A 7 0.40 -2.70 23.09
N SER A 8 -0.46 -3.60 23.55
CA SER A 8 -0.34 -5.03 23.25
C SER A 8 -0.60 -5.30 21.76
N MET A 9 -1.63 -4.71 21.18
CA MET A 9 -1.93 -4.82 19.75
C MET A 9 -0.83 -4.21 18.88
N TRP A 10 -0.25 -3.12 19.33
CA TRP A 10 0.90 -2.51 18.69
C TRP A 10 2.12 -3.45 18.65
N LEU A 11 2.46 -4.12 19.77
CA LEU A 11 3.54 -5.10 19.84
C LEU A 11 3.28 -6.31 18.94
N VAL A 12 2.04 -6.79 18.86
CA VAL A 12 1.65 -7.90 17.96
C VAL A 12 1.89 -7.49 16.50
N ASN A 13 1.38 -6.34 16.09
CA ASN A 13 1.55 -5.83 14.72
C ASN A 13 3.04 -5.63 14.37
N LEU A 14 3.84 -5.13 15.33
CA LEU A 14 5.29 -4.99 15.17
C LEU A 14 5.94 -6.34 14.86
N THR A 15 5.64 -7.33 15.69
CA THR A 15 6.25 -8.66 15.59
C THR A 15 5.84 -9.35 14.29
N GLU A 16 4.57 -9.27 13.91
CA GLU A 16 4.05 -9.84 12.67
C GLU A 16 4.69 -9.20 11.43
N ASN A 17 4.81 -7.87 11.40
CA ASN A 17 5.44 -7.16 10.29
C ASN A 17 6.93 -7.53 10.17
N LEU A 18 7.65 -7.57 11.29
CA LEU A 18 9.07 -7.93 11.30
C LEU A 18 9.29 -9.38 10.86
N LEU A 19 8.46 -10.32 11.34
CA LEU A 19 8.51 -11.71 10.91
C LEU A 19 8.19 -11.85 9.42
N SER A 20 7.23 -11.10 8.90
CA SER A 20 6.86 -11.12 7.49
C SER A 20 8.01 -10.63 6.62
N ILE A 21 8.63 -9.49 6.96
CA ILE A 21 9.79 -8.96 6.26
C ILE A 21 10.91 -10.01 6.25
N THR A 22 11.25 -10.57 7.41
CA THR A 22 12.33 -11.55 7.55
C THR A 22 12.08 -12.80 6.71
N ARG A 23 10.84 -13.31 6.68
CA ARG A 23 10.47 -14.48 5.86
C ARG A 23 10.58 -14.21 4.37
N ILE A 24 10.19 -13.01 3.94
CA ILE A 24 10.28 -12.58 2.54
C ILE A 24 11.75 -12.45 2.14
N GLU A 25 12.55 -11.72 2.92
CA GLU A 25 13.98 -11.48 2.62
C GLU A 25 14.82 -12.76 2.62
N ASN A 26 14.52 -13.70 3.50
CA ASN A 26 15.20 -15.00 3.56
C ASN A 26 14.68 -16.00 2.51
N GLY A 27 13.69 -15.64 1.69
CA GLY A 27 13.10 -16.51 0.68
C GLY A 27 12.34 -17.71 1.27
N THR A 28 11.97 -17.67 2.56
CA THR A 28 11.22 -18.74 3.24
C THR A 28 9.71 -18.61 3.08
N MET A 29 9.22 -17.46 2.60
CA MET A 29 7.82 -17.26 2.30
C MET A 29 7.50 -17.75 0.89
N HIS A 30 6.64 -18.77 0.79
CA HIS A 30 6.11 -19.23 -0.49
C HIS A 30 4.91 -18.37 -0.90
N LEU A 31 5.06 -17.60 -1.98
CA LEU A 31 3.97 -16.79 -2.54
C LEU A 31 2.97 -17.69 -3.28
N GLN A 32 1.69 -17.47 -3.06
CA GLN A 32 0.61 -18.08 -3.80
C GLN A 32 0.19 -17.18 -4.96
N MET A 33 0.96 -17.21 -6.05
CA MET A 33 0.78 -16.35 -7.20
C MET A 33 -0.38 -16.82 -8.08
N ASN A 34 -1.47 -16.06 -8.11
CA ASN A 34 -2.65 -16.30 -8.95
C ASN A 34 -2.94 -15.07 -9.80
N ALA A 35 -3.68 -15.29 -10.89
CA ALA A 35 -4.24 -14.22 -11.70
C ALA A 35 -5.45 -13.62 -10.96
N GLU A 36 -5.38 -12.34 -10.63
CA GLU A 36 -6.41 -11.64 -9.85
C GLU A 36 -6.87 -10.39 -10.58
N LEU A 37 -8.17 -10.10 -10.51
CA LEU A 37 -8.77 -8.91 -11.08
C LEU A 37 -8.48 -7.69 -10.18
N ILE A 38 -7.91 -6.64 -10.72
CA ILE A 38 -7.50 -5.46 -9.95
C ILE A 38 -8.68 -4.80 -9.23
N ASP A 39 -9.85 -4.73 -9.86
CA ASP A 39 -11.05 -4.16 -9.24
C ASP A 39 -11.44 -4.91 -7.94
N ASP A 40 -11.40 -6.24 -7.97
CA ASP A 40 -11.71 -7.06 -6.80
C ASP A 40 -10.69 -6.86 -5.68
N VAL A 41 -9.41 -6.74 -6.03
CA VAL A 41 -8.32 -6.47 -5.07
C VAL A 41 -8.49 -5.09 -4.42
N PHE A 42 -8.85 -4.07 -5.19
CA PHE A 42 -9.12 -2.73 -4.65
C PHE A 42 -10.33 -2.74 -3.72
N ARG A 43 -11.40 -3.40 -4.11
CA ARG A 43 -12.64 -3.51 -3.31
C ARG A 43 -12.38 -4.23 -1.99
N GLU A 44 -11.63 -5.32 -2.03
CA GLU A 44 -11.22 -6.06 -0.83
C GLU A 44 -10.38 -5.17 0.10
N ALA A 45 -9.36 -4.50 -0.42
CA ALA A 45 -8.50 -3.62 0.38
C ALA A 45 -9.29 -2.48 1.03
N ILE A 46 -10.15 -1.78 0.28
CA ILE A 46 -10.95 -0.67 0.80
C ILE A 46 -11.90 -1.13 1.91
N SER A 47 -12.42 -2.36 1.84
CA SER A 47 -13.28 -2.90 2.90
C SER A 47 -12.59 -3.08 4.25
N HIS A 48 -11.27 -3.10 4.28
CA HIS A 48 -10.44 -3.34 5.47
C HIS A 48 -9.63 -2.12 5.95
N VAL A 49 -9.77 -0.96 5.31
CA VAL A 49 -9.07 0.25 5.76
C VAL A 49 -9.61 0.78 7.09
N ASP A 50 -8.84 1.66 7.73
CA ASP A 50 -9.19 2.29 9.01
C ASP A 50 -10.59 2.94 8.95
N ARG A 51 -11.33 2.89 10.07
CA ARG A 51 -12.65 3.52 10.21
C ARG A 51 -12.64 5.02 9.95
N LYS A 52 -11.53 5.69 10.16
CA LYS A 52 -11.31 7.09 9.78
C LYS A 52 -11.40 7.34 8.27
N ALA A 53 -11.40 6.28 7.45
CA ALA A 53 -11.68 6.40 6.02
C ALA A 53 -13.04 7.06 5.72
N ALA A 54 -14.02 6.95 6.62
CA ALA A 54 -15.31 7.64 6.48
C ALA A 54 -15.20 9.19 6.47
N GLU A 55 -14.08 9.73 6.95
CA GLU A 55 -13.77 11.17 6.96
C GLU A 55 -13.03 11.60 5.67
N HIS A 56 -12.76 10.68 4.77
CA HIS A 56 -12.05 10.90 3.51
C HIS A 56 -12.90 10.46 2.32
N GLU A 57 -12.65 11.04 1.16
CA GLU A 57 -13.25 10.60 -0.10
C GLU A 57 -12.30 9.59 -0.79
N ILE A 58 -12.72 8.32 -0.86
CA ILE A 58 -11.93 7.28 -1.53
C ILE A 58 -12.60 6.94 -2.86
N SER A 59 -11.85 7.07 -3.96
CA SER A 59 -12.30 6.73 -5.31
C SER A 59 -11.41 5.67 -5.97
N VAL A 60 -11.99 4.96 -6.94
CA VAL A 60 -11.29 3.97 -7.76
C VAL A 60 -11.43 4.36 -9.23
N GLU A 61 -10.31 4.44 -9.94
CA GLU A 61 -10.24 4.75 -11.38
C GLU A 61 -9.48 3.64 -12.11
N LEU A 62 -10.20 2.84 -12.88
CA LEU A 62 -9.61 1.79 -13.72
C LEU A 62 -9.78 2.16 -15.19
N ALA A 63 -8.67 2.09 -15.94
CA ALA A 63 -8.69 2.30 -17.39
C ALA A 63 -9.30 1.09 -18.14
N ASP A 64 -9.29 -0.08 -17.52
CA ASP A 64 -9.82 -1.34 -18.03
C ASP A 64 -10.40 -2.15 -16.87
N ASP A 65 -11.68 -2.45 -16.94
CA ASP A 65 -12.40 -3.20 -15.89
C ASP A 65 -11.96 -4.68 -15.80
N LEU A 66 -11.31 -5.19 -16.84
CA LEU A 66 -10.79 -6.57 -16.90
C LEU A 66 -9.28 -6.65 -16.67
N LEU A 67 -8.67 -5.61 -16.13
CA LEU A 67 -7.25 -5.58 -15.86
C LEU A 67 -6.89 -6.61 -14.78
N MET A 68 -6.02 -7.56 -15.13
CA MET A 68 -5.54 -8.62 -14.26
C MET A 68 -4.04 -8.58 -14.04
N ALA A 69 -3.61 -9.00 -12.86
CA ALA A 69 -2.20 -9.15 -12.53
C ALA A 69 -1.97 -10.46 -11.76
N LYS A 70 -0.75 -11.00 -11.86
CA LYS A 70 -0.30 -12.12 -11.03
C LYS A 70 0.14 -11.63 -9.67
N MET A 71 -0.44 -12.19 -8.61
CA MET A 71 -0.09 -11.81 -7.25
C MET A 71 -0.51 -12.86 -6.21
N ASP A 72 0.10 -12.78 -5.04
CA ASP A 72 -0.48 -13.29 -3.80
C ASP A 72 -1.43 -12.20 -3.26
N VAL A 73 -2.73 -12.40 -3.44
CA VAL A 73 -3.75 -11.40 -3.15
C VAL A 73 -3.71 -10.93 -1.70
N ARG A 74 -3.44 -11.82 -0.74
CA ARG A 74 -3.39 -11.47 0.70
C ARG A 74 -2.30 -10.45 0.98
N LEU A 75 -1.14 -10.62 0.37
CA LEU A 75 0.01 -9.72 0.54
C LEU A 75 -0.20 -8.39 -0.18
N ILE A 76 -0.74 -8.41 -1.38
CA ILE A 76 -1.00 -7.17 -2.13
C ILE A 76 -2.14 -6.36 -1.51
N VAL A 77 -3.19 -6.98 -1.01
CA VAL A 77 -4.22 -6.31 -0.22
C VAL A 77 -3.60 -5.62 1.00
N GLN A 78 -2.66 -6.27 1.70
CA GLN A 78 -1.94 -5.66 2.82
C GLN A 78 -1.10 -4.45 2.39
N VAL A 79 -0.43 -4.50 1.23
CA VAL A 79 0.28 -3.34 0.66
C VAL A 79 -0.66 -2.15 0.46
N ILE A 80 -1.80 -2.39 -0.18
CA ILE A 80 -2.79 -1.35 -0.46
C ILE A 80 -3.35 -0.76 0.84
N ILE A 81 -3.74 -1.61 1.80
CA ILE A 81 -4.23 -1.16 3.12
C ILE A 81 -3.19 -0.30 3.83
N ASN A 82 -1.92 -0.70 3.84
CA ASN A 82 -0.85 0.06 4.49
C ASN A 82 -0.68 1.45 3.85
N ILE A 83 -0.71 1.55 2.53
CA ILE A 83 -0.56 2.81 1.83
C ILE A 83 -1.80 3.70 2.04
N VAL A 84 -3.02 3.16 1.91
CA VAL A 84 -4.26 3.91 2.13
C VAL A 84 -4.36 4.40 3.58
N ASN A 85 -4.04 3.56 4.56
CA ASN A 85 -4.04 3.96 5.98
C ASN A 85 -3.00 5.05 6.26
N ASN A 86 -1.85 5.04 5.59
CA ASN A 86 -0.89 6.14 5.65
C ASN A 86 -1.48 7.43 5.08
N ALA A 87 -2.15 7.38 3.93
CA ALA A 87 -2.82 8.54 3.36
C ALA A 87 -3.88 9.09 4.32
N ILE A 88 -4.74 8.26 4.89
CA ILE A 88 -5.75 8.65 5.89
C ILE A 88 -5.11 9.32 7.12
N LYS A 89 -3.98 8.78 7.58
CA LYS A 89 -3.28 9.29 8.77
C LYS A 89 -2.64 10.65 8.57
N TYR A 90 -2.07 10.89 7.38
CA TYR A 90 -1.24 12.06 7.11
C TYR A 90 -1.92 13.15 6.28
N THR A 91 -3.18 12.97 5.91
CA THR A 91 -3.99 13.98 5.23
C THR A 91 -5.10 14.50 6.15
N PRO A 92 -5.56 15.75 5.96
CA PRO A 92 -6.71 16.30 6.69
C PRO A 92 -8.01 15.54 6.38
N GLU A 93 -8.98 15.66 7.28
CA GLU A 93 -10.37 15.24 7.01
C GLU A 93 -10.90 15.90 5.74
N GLY A 94 -11.65 15.17 4.94
CA GLY A 94 -12.19 15.64 3.66
C GLY A 94 -11.21 15.51 2.50
N SER A 95 -9.97 15.02 2.73
CA SER A 95 -9.03 14.76 1.64
C SER A 95 -9.49 13.64 0.73
N HIS A 96 -9.08 13.73 -0.52
CA HIS A 96 -9.40 12.74 -1.55
C HIS A 96 -8.23 11.75 -1.73
N ILE A 97 -8.55 10.47 -1.71
CA ILE A 97 -7.60 9.37 -1.95
C ILE A 97 -8.10 8.60 -3.17
N CYS A 98 -7.30 8.55 -4.23
CA CYS A 98 -7.64 7.89 -5.47
C CYS A 98 -6.76 6.66 -5.70
N LEU A 99 -7.39 5.49 -5.85
CA LEU A 99 -6.74 4.27 -6.29
C LEU A 99 -6.93 4.12 -7.79
N SER A 100 -5.86 3.93 -8.53
CA SER A 100 -5.93 3.73 -9.98
C SER A 100 -4.97 2.64 -10.44
N ALA A 101 -5.28 2.04 -11.59
CA ALA A 101 -4.41 1.04 -12.20
C ALA A 101 -4.46 1.13 -13.73
N LYS A 102 -3.33 0.84 -14.35
CA LYS A 102 -3.21 0.77 -15.81
C LYS A 102 -2.18 -0.27 -16.25
N LYS A 103 -2.40 -0.81 -17.44
CA LYS A 103 -1.39 -1.62 -18.13
C LYS A 103 -0.21 -0.75 -18.53
N GLU A 104 1.00 -1.25 -18.27
CA GLU A 104 2.24 -0.60 -18.64
C GLU A 104 3.24 -1.67 -19.13
N LYS A 105 3.26 -1.90 -20.44
CA LYS A 105 4.02 -3.00 -21.09
C LYS A 105 3.58 -4.36 -20.55
N LYS A 106 4.49 -5.09 -19.88
CA LYS A 106 4.25 -6.41 -19.28
C LYS A 106 3.88 -6.34 -17.79
N MET A 107 3.63 -5.15 -17.28
CA MET A 107 3.30 -4.89 -15.89
C MET A 107 1.94 -4.19 -15.76
N VAL A 108 1.34 -4.28 -14.61
CA VAL A 108 0.25 -3.41 -14.17
C VAL A 108 0.84 -2.42 -13.19
N ARG A 109 0.67 -1.13 -13.43
CA ARG A 109 1.03 -0.07 -12.48
C ARG A 109 -0.19 0.31 -11.67
N ILE A 110 -0.08 0.11 -10.36
CA ILE A 110 -1.07 0.54 -9.37
C ILE A 110 -0.59 1.84 -8.75
N ARG A 111 -1.50 2.80 -8.56
CA ARG A 111 -1.23 4.10 -7.97
C ARG A 111 -2.25 4.40 -6.89
N ILE A 112 -1.78 4.92 -5.77
CA ILE A 112 -2.60 5.44 -4.68
C ILE A 112 -2.14 6.88 -4.47
N ALA A 113 -3.00 7.82 -4.82
CA ALA A 113 -2.73 9.26 -4.79
C ALA A 113 -3.59 9.92 -3.71
N ASP A 114 -3.01 10.84 -2.96
CA ASP A 114 -3.71 11.72 -2.04
C ASP A 114 -3.52 13.19 -2.45
N ASP A 115 -4.40 14.06 -1.98
CA ASP A 115 -4.34 15.50 -2.13
C ASP A 115 -3.93 16.23 -0.84
N GLY A 116 -3.15 15.55 0.00
CA GLY A 116 -2.64 16.07 1.25
C GLY A 116 -1.46 17.05 1.08
N PRO A 117 -0.68 17.27 2.16
CA PRO A 117 0.44 18.22 2.15
C PRO A 117 1.66 17.75 1.34
N GLY A 118 1.68 16.48 0.88
CA GLY A 118 2.83 15.89 0.20
C GLY A 118 3.94 15.47 1.13
N ILE A 119 5.06 15.05 0.55
CA ILE A 119 6.21 14.48 1.23
C ILE A 119 7.46 15.21 0.76
N SER A 120 8.33 15.62 1.69
CA SER A 120 9.58 16.30 1.33
C SER A 120 10.51 15.39 0.53
N ASP A 121 11.35 15.96 -0.33
CA ASP A 121 12.29 15.20 -1.16
C ASP A 121 13.28 14.40 -0.32
N GLU A 122 13.69 14.93 0.83
CA GLU A 122 14.53 14.22 1.78
C GLU A 122 13.80 12.99 2.36
N ALA A 123 12.56 13.14 2.79
CA ALA A 123 11.78 12.04 3.33
C ALA A 123 11.51 10.95 2.30
N LYS A 124 11.27 11.30 1.03
CA LYS A 124 11.05 10.33 -0.06
C LYS A 124 12.23 9.36 -0.23
N LEU A 125 13.46 9.79 0.05
CA LEU A 125 14.65 8.94 -0.06
C LEU A 125 14.70 7.80 0.97
N HIS A 126 14.01 7.98 2.11
CA HIS A 126 14.07 7.08 3.27
C HIS A 126 12.75 6.40 3.61
N LEU A 127 11.65 6.74 2.92
CA LEU A 127 10.30 6.25 3.28
C LEU A 127 10.17 4.73 3.35
N PHE A 128 10.96 4.01 2.56
CA PHE A 128 10.94 2.54 2.51
C PHE A 128 12.02 1.90 3.38
N ASP A 129 12.84 2.70 4.08
CA ASP A 129 13.82 2.19 5.02
C ASP A 129 13.14 1.69 6.30
N MET A 130 13.63 0.59 6.87
CA MET A 130 13.11 0.04 8.12
C MET A 130 13.29 1.06 9.25
N PHE A 131 12.24 1.20 10.07
CA PHE A 131 12.19 2.10 11.23
C PHE A 131 12.28 3.60 10.89
N TYR A 132 12.21 3.98 9.62
CA TYR A 132 12.13 5.39 9.26
C TYR A 132 10.75 5.95 9.54
N THR A 133 10.70 7.06 10.26
CA THR A 133 9.51 7.87 10.47
C THR A 133 9.83 9.31 10.14
N ALA A 134 9.12 9.91 9.20
CA ALA A 134 9.27 11.33 8.92
C ALA A 134 8.80 12.14 10.12
N ASP A 135 9.61 13.10 10.58
CA ASP A 135 9.27 14.01 11.68
C ASP A 135 8.26 15.05 11.20
N ILE A 136 6.99 14.64 11.12
CA ILE A 136 5.88 15.54 10.85
C ILE A 136 5.33 16.03 12.19
N GLY A 137 6.04 16.93 12.83
CA GLY A 137 5.67 17.91 13.86
C GLY A 137 4.45 17.72 14.78
N LYS A 138 3.86 16.54 14.89
CA LYS A 138 2.79 16.22 15.81
C LYS A 138 3.28 15.18 16.82
N ALA A 139 3.38 15.62 18.05
CA ALA A 139 3.65 14.78 19.22
C ALA A 139 2.43 13.86 19.51
N ASP A 140 2.07 12.99 18.59
CA ASP A 140 1.08 11.96 18.86
C ASP A 140 1.83 10.65 19.11
N SER A 141 1.68 10.12 20.31
CA SER A 141 2.37 8.95 20.87
C SER A 141 2.02 7.60 20.17
N ARG A 142 1.31 7.64 19.07
CA ARG A 142 0.99 6.49 18.21
C ARG A 142 1.74 6.54 16.87
N ARG A 143 3.02 6.88 16.92
CA ARG A 143 3.90 6.84 15.76
C ARG A 143 3.96 5.39 15.27
N GLY A 144 3.60 5.18 13.99
CA GLY A 144 3.90 3.92 13.34
C GLY A 144 5.40 3.65 13.41
N LEU A 145 5.80 2.38 13.55
CA LEU A 145 7.21 1.98 13.73
C LEU A 145 8.09 2.16 12.50
N GLY A 146 7.56 2.71 11.42
CA GLY A 146 8.30 2.78 10.16
C GLY A 146 8.53 1.42 9.52
N LEU A 147 7.68 0.42 9.79
CA LEU A 147 7.77 -0.92 9.20
C LEU A 147 6.74 -1.16 8.09
N GLY A 148 5.65 -0.38 8.06
CA GLY A 148 4.58 -0.58 7.09
C GLY A 148 5.03 -0.42 5.64
N LEU A 149 5.78 0.64 5.32
CA LEU A 149 6.28 0.89 3.97
C LEU A 149 7.46 -0.01 3.60
N SER A 150 8.34 -0.35 4.53
CA SER A 150 9.41 -1.33 4.28
C SER A 150 8.84 -2.73 4.01
N LEU A 151 7.78 -3.11 4.71
CA LEU A 151 7.04 -4.33 4.40
C LEU A 151 6.41 -4.29 3.00
N CYS A 152 5.78 -3.16 2.63
CA CYS A 152 5.25 -2.98 1.27
C CYS A 152 6.33 -3.18 0.21
N LYS A 153 7.51 -2.60 0.42
CA LYS A 153 8.65 -2.76 -0.48
C LYS A 153 9.07 -4.23 -0.60
N SER A 154 9.26 -4.92 0.51
CA SER A 154 9.64 -6.35 0.51
C SER A 154 8.60 -7.21 -0.21
N ILE A 155 7.30 -6.96 -0.01
CA ILE A 155 6.23 -7.67 -0.69
C ILE A 155 6.26 -7.42 -2.21
N VAL A 156 6.35 -6.16 -2.63
CA VAL A 156 6.37 -5.79 -4.05
C VAL A 156 7.61 -6.34 -4.75
N ASP A 157 8.78 -6.24 -4.12
CA ASP A 157 10.03 -6.81 -4.64
C ASP A 157 9.91 -8.34 -4.83
N ALA A 158 9.30 -9.04 -3.86
CA ALA A 158 9.05 -10.48 -3.96
C ALA A 158 8.08 -10.88 -5.09
N HIS A 159 7.22 -9.94 -5.53
CA HIS A 159 6.34 -10.11 -6.70
C HIS A 159 7.03 -9.75 -8.03
N GLY A 160 8.30 -9.37 -8.02
CA GLY A 160 9.04 -8.93 -9.20
C GLY A 160 8.66 -7.52 -9.67
N GLY A 161 8.05 -6.72 -8.81
CA GLY A 161 7.66 -5.34 -9.07
C GLY A 161 8.62 -4.32 -8.47
N GLU A 162 8.26 -3.06 -8.61
CA GLU A 162 8.96 -1.91 -8.04
C GLU A 162 7.95 -1.01 -7.34
N ILE A 163 8.32 -0.42 -6.19
CA ILE A 163 7.52 0.57 -5.48
C ILE A 163 8.26 1.90 -5.42
N SER A 164 7.53 2.99 -5.56
CA SER A 164 8.07 4.35 -5.53
C SER A 164 7.06 5.34 -4.99
N VAL A 165 7.52 6.53 -4.66
CA VAL A 165 6.71 7.67 -4.23
C VAL A 165 7.08 8.90 -5.05
N SER A 166 6.10 9.72 -5.39
CA SER A 166 6.27 10.98 -6.12
C SER A 166 5.24 12.01 -5.64
N ASP A 167 5.39 13.25 -6.11
CA ASP A 167 4.41 14.30 -5.83
C ASP A 167 3.14 14.11 -6.65
N ASN A 168 2.01 14.42 -6.02
CA ASN A 168 0.74 14.61 -6.71
C ASN A 168 0.59 16.06 -7.17
N LYS A 169 -0.26 16.30 -8.14
CA LYS A 169 -0.58 17.64 -8.65
C LYS A 169 -2.05 17.97 -8.39
N PRO A 170 -2.36 19.18 -7.89
CA PRO A 170 -1.45 20.29 -7.59
C PRO A 170 -0.65 20.12 -6.30
N HIS A 171 -1.04 19.24 -5.40
CA HIS A 171 -0.35 18.88 -4.15
C HIS A 171 -0.71 17.46 -3.71
N GLY A 172 0.03 16.91 -2.75
CA GLY A 172 -0.16 15.56 -2.22
C GLY A 172 0.96 14.59 -2.61
N ALA A 173 0.74 13.32 -2.35
CA ALA A 173 1.68 12.26 -2.68
C ALA A 173 1.04 11.17 -3.55
N VAL A 174 1.87 10.50 -4.35
CA VAL A 174 1.49 9.33 -5.13
C VAL A 174 2.42 8.19 -4.80
N PHE A 175 1.90 7.15 -4.17
CA PHE A 175 2.57 5.87 -4.08
C PHE A 175 2.21 5.03 -5.30
N SER A 176 3.21 4.46 -5.94
CA SER A 176 2.98 3.59 -7.09
C SER A 176 3.82 2.32 -7.02
N PHE A 177 3.23 1.20 -7.41
CA PHE A 177 3.95 -0.05 -7.53
C PHE A 177 3.49 -0.84 -8.74
N THR A 178 4.32 -1.78 -9.17
CA THR A 178 4.06 -2.61 -10.35
C THR A 178 3.92 -4.08 -9.97
N LEU A 179 3.08 -4.79 -10.72
CA LEU A 179 2.89 -6.23 -10.62
C LEU A 179 2.93 -6.84 -12.02
N PRO A 180 3.32 -8.12 -12.18
CA PRO A 180 3.28 -8.80 -13.47
C PRO A 180 1.86 -8.81 -14.05
N LEU A 181 1.73 -8.35 -15.29
CA LEU A 181 0.46 -8.40 -16.04
C LEU A 181 0.07 -9.85 -16.31
N GLU A 182 -1.22 -10.17 -16.13
CA GLU A 182 -1.82 -11.38 -16.67
C GLU A 182 -2.75 -11.00 -17.81
N GLU A 183 -2.51 -11.56 -19.00
CA GLU A 183 -3.38 -11.33 -20.14
C GLU A 183 -4.49 -12.38 -20.16
N VAL A 184 -5.74 -11.93 -20.27
CA VAL A 184 -6.89 -12.80 -20.45
C VAL A 184 -6.89 -13.26 -21.91
N ASN A 185 -6.47 -14.48 -22.16
CA ASN A 185 -6.63 -15.11 -23.47
C ASN A 185 -8.06 -15.63 -23.60
N PHE A 186 -8.87 -14.97 -24.42
CA PHE A 186 -10.20 -15.45 -24.82
C PHE A 186 -10.16 -16.52 -25.92
N ASP A 187 -9.00 -17.11 -26.22
CA ASP A 187 -8.81 -18.04 -27.32
C ASP A 187 -9.20 -19.49 -27.01
N HIS A 188 -10.27 -19.74 -26.24
CA HIS A 188 -10.88 -21.05 -26.15
C HIS A 188 -12.40 -20.96 -25.94
N VAL A 189 -13.12 -20.61 -27.02
CA VAL A 189 -14.53 -21.00 -27.20
C VAL A 189 -14.67 -21.63 -28.60
#